data_24d12cbce249cc6417ec54a67107eb9f
#
_entry.id   24d12cbce249cc6417ec54a67107eb9f
#
_cell.length_a   1.000
_cell.length_b   1.000
_cell.length_c   1.000
_cell.angle_alpha   90.00
_cell.angle_beta   90.00
_cell.angle_gamma   90.00
#
_symmetry.space_group_name_H-M   'P 1'
#
loop_
_entity.id
_entity.type
_entity.pdbx_description
1 polymer ?
#
loop_
_entity_poly.entity_id
_entity_poly.type
_entity_poly.pdbx_seq_one_letter_code
_entity_poly.pdbx_strand_id
1 'polypeptide(L)'
;MQPIANNFLSSLDEEEYKFNLTVEFDDETKLVSLGEFVRPELMFNDSYVYCSSNSKTMQKHFKDYATVLKEEFSPKQVMEIGSNDGVFIKNFSSDTTVAIEPCGNFAKITNSIGYKTYDKFWNLEVAEQIIQNHGKRDLISSSNCVCHMQNLDEAFSAINKCLIDDGIFVFEDPSLLKMLERISYDQIYDEHAHVFSVTALQNLMNRNGLEIFRVENLVVHGGSNRIYACKLGTRKVENSVLENLSLEQEYGIQELATYEKFAKKVATSKDALVELLTNMKKEGRKVVSYGATSKSTTVFNYCGIGPDLIDYIVDTTEAKQGKLSPGMHIPVIPPHSGFDDTVDVAFLGAWNYKKEILTKEEGFLRNGGRFITHIPRVRII
;
A
#
# COMPACT_ATOMS: atom_id res chain seq x y z
N MET A 1 6.01 -18.12 8.93
CA MET A 1 5.94 -18.16 7.45
C MET A 1 4.66 -17.48 7.00
N GLN A 2 4.71 -16.63 5.98
CA GLN A 2 3.56 -15.95 5.38
C GLN A 2 3.48 -16.31 3.88
N PRO A 3 2.30 -16.44 3.30
CA PRO A 3 2.13 -16.56 1.85
C PRO A 3 2.26 -15.20 1.16
N ILE A 4 2.33 -15.18 -0.17
CA ILE A 4 2.12 -13.95 -0.95
C ILE A 4 0.68 -13.49 -0.75
N ALA A 5 0.49 -12.26 -0.25
CA ALA A 5 -0.78 -11.79 0.29
C ALA A 5 -1.92 -11.68 -0.73
N ASN A 6 -1.62 -11.45 -1.99
CA ASN A 6 -2.60 -11.34 -3.08
C ASN A 6 -2.71 -12.59 -3.97
N ASN A 7 -2.01 -13.69 -3.66
CA ASN A 7 -2.04 -14.91 -4.47
C ASN A 7 -3.18 -15.84 -4.03
N PHE A 8 -4.41 -15.54 -4.42
CA PHE A 8 -5.62 -16.31 -4.09
C PHE A 8 -5.64 -17.62 -4.88
N LEU A 9 -5.92 -18.74 -4.18
CA LEU A 9 -5.88 -20.09 -4.72
C LEU A 9 -7.22 -20.50 -5.32
N SER A 10 -7.19 -21.25 -6.42
CA SER A 10 -8.39 -21.85 -7.02
C SER A 10 -8.73 -23.21 -6.38
N SER A 11 -7.75 -23.87 -5.78
CA SER A 11 -7.93 -25.14 -5.05
C SER A 11 -6.93 -25.29 -3.92
N LEU A 12 -7.18 -26.24 -2.98
CA LEU A 12 -6.26 -26.60 -1.91
C LEU A 12 -5.02 -27.36 -2.39
N ASP A 13 -5.03 -27.86 -3.62
CA ASP A 13 -3.90 -28.61 -4.21
C ASP A 13 -2.85 -27.70 -4.86
N GLU A 14 -3.12 -26.40 -4.94
CA GLU A 14 -2.15 -25.44 -5.47
C GLU A 14 -1.00 -25.22 -4.49
N GLU A 15 0.22 -25.19 -5.02
CA GLU A 15 1.42 -24.90 -4.25
C GLU A 15 1.49 -23.40 -3.89
N GLU A 16 1.69 -23.12 -2.61
CA GLU A 16 1.86 -21.74 -2.13
C GLU A 16 3.31 -21.42 -1.84
N TYR A 17 3.80 -20.34 -2.45
CA TYR A 17 5.07 -19.75 -2.03
C TYR A 17 4.93 -19.14 -0.64
N LYS A 18 5.83 -19.48 0.28
CA LYS A 18 5.87 -18.97 1.66
C LYS A 18 7.26 -18.46 2.00
N PHE A 19 7.31 -17.33 2.68
CA PHE A 19 8.54 -16.67 3.11
C PHE A 19 8.49 -16.28 4.58
N ASN A 20 9.63 -15.91 5.14
CA ASN A 20 9.75 -15.43 6.50
C ASN A 20 9.40 -13.93 6.56
N LEU A 21 8.22 -13.58 7.04
CA LEU A 21 7.86 -12.19 7.26
C LEU A 21 8.47 -11.71 8.57
N THR A 22 9.67 -11.19 8.49
CA THR A 22 10.38 -10.50 9.58
C THR A 22 10.61 -9.04 9.22
N VAL A 23 10.78 -8.20 10.23
CA VAL A 23 11.06 -6.76 10.06
C VAL A 23 12.40 -6.44 10.67
N GLU A 24 13.21 -5.69 9.96
CA GLU A 24 14.52 -5.22 10.37
C GLU A 24 14.53 -3.69 10.45
N PHE A 25 15.29 -3.16 11.41
CA PHE A 25 15.57 -1.75 11.54
C PHE A 25 17.06 -1.54 11.34
N ASP A 26 17.42 -0.75 10.34
CA ASP A 26 18.79 -0.36 10.06
C ASP A 26 19.14 0.92 10.84
N ASP A 27 20.11 0.82 11.74
CA ASP A 27 20.48 1.93 12.64
C ASP A 27 21.26 3.05 11.93
N GLU A 28 21.87 2.78 10.78
CA GLU A 28 22.60 3.79 10.01
C GLU A 28 21.63 4.65 9.17
N THR A 29 20.77 4.01 8.39
CA THR A 29 19.83 4.69 7.50
C THR A 29 18.52 5.06 8.17
N LYS A 30 18.22 4.46 9.35
CA LYS A 30 16.91 4.52 10.03
C LYS A 30 15.76 3.94 9.24
N LEU A 31 16.07 3.08 8.26
CA LEU A 31 15.09 2.41 7.42
C LEU A 31 14.50 1.18 8.12
N VAL A 32 13.20 1.01 7.99
CA VAL A 32 12.49 -0.21 8.36
C VAL A 32 12.18 -0.99 7.09
N SER A 33 12.61 -2.26 7.06
CA SER A 33 12.48 -3.12 5.89
C SER A 33 12.04 -4.52 6.28
N LEU A 34 11.55 -5.29 5.32
CA LEU A 34 11.43 -6.73 5.49
C LEU A 34 12.83 -7.36 5.57
N GLY A 35 13.00 -8.37 6.44
CA GLY A 35 14.25 -9.13 6.53
C GLY A 35 14.45 -10.14 5.40
N GLU A 36 13.36 -10.51 4.71
CA GLU A 36 13.37 -11.35 3.51
C GLU A 36 12.47 -10.72 2.45
N PHE A 37 13.05 -10.42 1.29
CA PHE A 37 12.28 -9.89 0.16
C PHE A 37 11.79 -11.01 -0.75
N VAL A 38 10.50 -10.97 -1.09
CA VAL A 38 9.94 -11.81 -2.14
C VAL A 38 10.36 -11.26 -3.50
N ARG A 39 10.72 -12.12 -4.44
CA ARG A 39 11.06 -11.68 -5.81
C ARG A 39 9.89 -10.93 -6.42
N PRO A 40 10.11 -9.71 -6.97
CA PRO A 40 9.02 -8.85 -7.47
C PRO A 40 8.15 -9.52 -8.53
N GLU A 41 8.71 -10.39 -9.37
CA GLU A 41 7.98 -11.09 -10.45
C GLU A 41 6.95 -12.09 -9.92
N LEU A 42 7.10 -12.55 -8.68
CA LEU A 42 6.12 -13.43 -8.03
C LEU A 42 4.88 -12.64 -7.56
N MET A 43 5.04 -11.34 -7.30
CA MET A 43 3.99 -10.46 -6.82
C MET A 43 3.38 -9.63 -7.94
N PHE A 44 4.22 -8.99 -8.76
CA PHE A 44 3.80 -8.06 -9.82
C PHE A 44 3.97 -8.70 -11.20
N ASN A 45 2.89 -9.27 -11.70
CA ASN A 45 2.83 -9.99 -12.97
C ASN A 45 1.44 -9.85 -13.62
N ASP A 46 1.19 -10.53 -14.74
CA ASP A 46 -0.07 -10.45 -15.48
C ASP A 46 -1.31 -10.94 -14.70
N SER A 47 -1.13 -11.64 -13.58
CA SER A 47 -2.22 -12.08 -12.70
C SER A 47 -2.50 -11.12 -11.54
N TYR A 48 -1.78 -10.02 -11.42
CA TYR A 48 -1.97 -9.04 -10.35
C TYR A 48 -3.36 -8.40 -10.43
N VAL A 49 -4.10 -8.47 -9.33
CA VAL A 49 -5.55 -8.18 -9.33
C VAL A 49 -5.93 -6.83 -8.73
N TYR A 50 -4.99 -6.13 -8.07
CA TYR A 50 -5.31 -4.83 -7.50
C TYR A 50 -5.43 -3.77 -8.59
N CYS A 51 -6.60 -3.13 -8.66
CA CYS A 51 -6.92 -2.10 -9.62
C CYS A 51 -7.29 -0.81 -8.89
N SER A 52 -6.49 0.24 -9.03
CA SER A 52 -6.65 1.50 -8.30
C SER A 52 -7.96 2.22 -8.64
N SER A 53 -8.45 2.08 -9.88
CA SER A 53 -9.70 2.72 -10.32
C SER A 53 -10.97 2.05 -9.78
N ASN A 54 -10.89 0.89 -9.14
CA ASN A 54 -12.06 0.24 -8.54
C ASN A 54 -12.62 1.02 -7.33
N SER A 55 -11.82 1.87 -6.69
CA SER A 55 -12.25 2.71 -5.56
C SER A 55 -12.60 4.13 -6.02
N LYS A 56 -13.85 4.56 -5.79
CA LYS A 56 -14.26 5.95 -6.04
C LYS A 56 -13.47 6.95 -5.22
N THR A 57 -13.10 6.57 -4.00
CA THR A 57 -12.23 7.36 -3.13
C THR A 57 -10.87 7.59 -3.77
N MET A 58 -10.25 6.53 -4.33
CA MET A 58 -8.96 6.66 -5.01
C MET A 58 -9.05 7.40 -6.33
N GLN A 59 -10.11 7.22 -7.12
CA GLN A 59 -10.34 8.03 -8.32
C GLN A 59 -10.37 9.52 -8.01
N LYS A 60 -11.11 9.91 -6.96
CA LYS A 60 -11.16 11.32 -6.50
C LYS A 60 -9.80 11.78 -6.00
N HIS A 61 -9.12 10.98 -5.19
CA HIS A 61 -7.80 11.28 -4.65
C HIS A 61 -6.79 11.61 -5.75
N PHE A 62 -6.66 10.74 -6.75
CA PHE A 62 -5.73 10.93 -7.86
C PHE A 62 -6.10 12.12 -8.76
N LYS A 63 -7.39 12.39 -8.93
CA LYS A 63 -7.85 13.58 -9.66
C LYS A 63 -7.46 14.86 -8.91
N ASP A 64 -7.72 14.93 -7.61
CA ASP A 64 -7.37 16.08 -6.77
C ASP A 64 -5.85 16.28 -6.72
N TYR A 65 -5.10 15.18 -6.57
CA TYR A 65 -3.63 15.19 -6.60
C TYR A 65 -3.07 15.73 -7.91
N ALA A 66 -3.53 15.22 -9.05
CA ALA A 66 -3.10 15.70 -10.35
C ALA A 66 -3.48 17.18 -10.58
N THR A 67 -4.60 17.63 -10.03
CA THR A 67 -5.03 19.05 -10.11
C THR A 67 -4.04 19.95 -9.37
N VAL A 68 -3.68 19.61 -8.13
CA VAL A 68 -2.68 20.35 -7.34
C VAL A 68 -1.34 20.44 -8.08
N LEU A 69 -0.85 19.31 -8.62
CA LEU A 69 0.43 19.30 -9.35
C LEU A 69 0.39 20.16 -10.60
N LYS A 70 -0.73 20.19 -11.34
CA LYS A 70 -0.88 21.05 -12.52
C LYS A 70 -0.91 22.54 -12.17
N GLU A 71 -1.66 22.90 -11.14
CA GLU A 71 -1.84 24.29 -10.71
C GLU A 71 -0.54 24.86 -10.16
N GLU A 72 0.20 24.09 -9.37
CA GLU A 72 1.40 24.56 -8.70
C GLU A 72 2.65 24.51 -9.58
N PHE A 73 2.83 23.43 -10.34
CA PHE A 73 4.09 23.19 -11.08
C PHE A 73 3.96 23.27 -12.60
N SER A 74 2.74 23.27 -13.14
CA SER A 74 2.47 23.37 -14.59
C SER A 74 3.33 22.41 -15.44
N PRO A 75 3.40 21.09 -15.10
CA PRO A 75 4.33 20.16 -15.71
C PRO A 75 4.02 19.94 -17.19
N LYS A 76 5.08 19.86 -18.01
CA LYS A 76 5.00 19.65 -19.46
C LYS A 76 5.36 18.22 -19.86
N GLN A 77 6.24 17.57 -19.11
CA GLN A 77 6.74 16.22 -19.38
C GLN A 77 6.57 15.38 -18.11
N VAL A 78 5.52 14.60 -18.07
CA VAL A 78 5.12 13.81 -16.89
C VAL A 78 5.58 12.36 -17.00
N MET A 79 5.93 11.75 -15.87
CA MET A 79 6.18 10.32 -15.77
C MET A 79 5.54 9.77 -14.49
N GLU A 80 4.91 8.59 -14.58
CA GLU A 80 4.46 7.84 -13.41
C GLU A 80 5.18 6.50 -13.34
N ILE A 81 5.69 6.16 -12.14
CA ILE A 81 6.29 4.87 -11.83
C ILE A 81 5.28 4.07 -11.00
N GLY A 82 4.88 2.88 -11.49
CA GLY A 82 3.82 2.07 -10.92
C GLY A 82 2.44 2.60 -11.29
N SER A 83 2.18 2.80 -12.59
CA SER A 83 0.97 3.48 -13.06
C SER A 83 -0.33 2.68 -12.89
N ASN A 84 -0.22 1.38 -12.58
CA ASN A 84 -1.37 0.48 -12.48
C ASN A 84 -2.30 0.64 -13.70
N ASP A 85 -3.60 0.75 -13.52
CA ASP A 85 -4.59 0.95 -14.60
C ASP A 85 -4.68 2.41 -15.12
N GLY A 86 -3.73 3.26 -14.74
CA GLY A 86 -3.57 4.61 -15.25
C GLY A 86 -4.49 5.66 -14.62
N VAL A 87 -5.03 5.41 -13.44
CA VAL A 87 -5.98 6.33 -12.79
C VAL A 87 -5.40 7.73 -12.54
N PHE A 88 -4.09 7.86 -12.30
CA PHE A 88 -3.41 9.13 -12.16
C PHE A 88 -3.03 9.74 -13.51
N ILE A 89 -2.34 8.98 -14.40
CA ILE A 89 -1.85 9.51 -15.69
C ILE A 89 -2.98 10.01 -16.59
N LYS A 90 -4.20 9.44 -16.50
CA LYS A 90 -5.40 9.88 -17.23
C LYS A 90 -5.74 11.37 -17.04
N ASN A 91 -5.17 12.00 -16.03
CA ASN A 91 -5.34 13.43 -15.80
C ASN A 91 -4.36 14.31 -16.60
N PHE A 92 -3.39 13.73 -17.32
CA PHE A 92 -2.39 14.43 -18.15
C PHE A 92 -2.52 14.02 -19.61
N SER A 93 -1.92 14.81 -20.53
CA SER A 93 -1.93 14.46 -21.95
C SER A 93 -1.08 13.23 -22.24
N SER A 94 -1.60 12.28 -23.01
CA SER A 94 -0.86 11.10 -23.43
C SER A 94 0.39 11.41 -24.28
N ASP A 95 0.37 12.54 -24.99
CA ASP A 95 1.51 12.96 -25.84
C ASP A 95 2.76 13.32 -25.03
N THR A 96 2.58 13.72 -23.77
CA THR A 96 3.65 14.22 -22.89
C THR A 96 3.85 13.36 -21.64
N THR A 97 3.10 12.27 -21.51
CA THR A 97 3.14 11.38 -20.35
C THR A 97 3.70 10.01 -20.70
N VAL A 98 4.68 9.56 -19.90
CA VAL A 98 5.26 8.22 -19.96
C VAL A 98 4.93 7.49 -18.66
N ALA A 99 4.68 6.19 -18.73
CA ALA A 99 4.39 5.37 -17.57
C ALA A 99 5.29 4.13 -17.50
N ILE A 100 5.53 3.64 -16.31
CA ILE A 100 6.21 2.37 -16.04
C ILE A 100 5.27 1.51 -15.19
N GLU A 101 5.01 0.28 -15.63
CA GLU A 101 4.11 -0.65 -14.95
C GLU A 101 4.53 -2.10 -15.26
N PRO A 102 5.08 -2.83 -14.28
CA PRO A 102 5.58 -4.20 -14.50
C PRO A 102 4.45 -5.23 -14.72
N CYS A 103 3.21 -4.93 -14.32
CA CYS A 103 2.08 -5.83 -14.56
C CYS A 103 1.57 -5.62 -15.98
N GLY A 104 1.93 -6.53 -16.89
CA GLY A 104 1.63 -6.40 -18.32
C GLY A 104 0.14 -6.30 -18.65
N ASN A 105 -0.77 -6.86 -17.82
CA ASN A 105 -2.21 -6.67 -17.94
C ASN A 105 -2.59 -5.17 -17.82
N PHE A 106 -2.01 -4.41 -16.89
CA PHE A 106 -2.26 -2.98 -16.74
C PHE A 106 -1.51 -2.13 -17.76
N ALA A 107 -0.26 -2.49 -18.08
CA ALA A 107 0.49 -1.82 -19.14
C ALA A 107 -0.25 -1.87 -20.50
N LYS A 108 -0.90 -3.00 -20.81
CA LYS A 108 -1.75 -3.13 -22.01
C LYS A 108 -2.95 -2.17 -21.98
N ILE A 109 -3.59 -1.99 -20.83
CA ILE A 109 -4.73 -1.07 -20.65
C ILE A 109 -4.29 0.37 -20.95
N THR A 110 -3.23 0.84 -20.32
CA THR A 110 -2.75 2.21 -20.48
C THR A 110 -2.20 2.48 -21.89
N ASN A 111 -1.50 1.52 -22.50
CA ASN A 111 -1.09 1.60 -23.91
C ASN A 111 -2.29 1.66 -24.86
N SER A 112 -3.38 0.90 -24.61
CA SER A 112 -4.56 0.88 -25.46
C SER A 112 -5.31 2.22 -25.52
N ILE A 113 -5.16 3.05 -24.50
CA ILE A 113 -5.75 4.40 -24.41
C ILE A 113 -4.75 5.52 -24.78
N GLY A 114 -3.61 5.14 -25.38
CA GLY A 114 -2.68 6.06 -26.02
C GLY A 114 -1.47 6.51 -25.21
N TYR A 115 -1.29 6.06 -23.96
CA TYR A 115 -0.10 6.36 -23.19
C TYR A 115 1.08 5.51 -23.65
N LYS A 116 2.30 5.96 -23.37
CA LYS A 116 3.55 5.21 -23.58
C LYS A 116 3.93 4.52 -22.27
N THR A 117 3.46 3.30 -22.06
CA THR A 117 3.74 2.52 -20.84
C THR A 117 4.77 1.44 -21.11
N TYR A 118 5.84 1.47 -20.34
CA TYR A 118 6.89 0.46 -20.33
C TYR A 118 6.48 -0.67 -19.39
N ASP A 119 6.33 -1.87 -19.92
CA ASP A 119 6.07 -3.11 -19.18
C ASP A 119 7.37 -3.64 -18.56
N LYS A 120 7.84 -2.94 -17.52
CA LYS A 120 9.13 -3.19 -16.87
C LYS A 120 9.13 -2.75 -15.42
N PHE A 121 9.99 -3.35 -14.61
CA PHE A 121 10.35 -2.81 -13.30
C PHE A 121 11.24 -1.57 -13.44
N TRP A 122 11.06 -0.61 -12.54
CA TRP A 122 11.87 0.61 -12.51
C TRP A 122 13.32 0.34 -12.11
N ASN A 123 14.28 0.78 -12.90
CA ASN A 123 15.72 0.68 -12.66
C ASN A 123 16.48 1.70 -13.54
N LEU A 124 17.82 1.73 -13.44
CA LEU A 124 18.67 2.62 -14.23
C LEU A 124 18.56 2.38 -15.74
N GLU A 125 18.44 1.13 -16.18
CA GLU A 125 18.32 0.80 -17.60
C GLU A 125 17.05 1.40 -18.21
N VAL A 126 15.92 1.25 -17.52
CA VAL A 126 14.61 1.80 -17.94
C VAL A 126 14.68 3.34 -17.95
N ALA A 127 15.32 3.93 -16.94
CA ALA A 127 15.54 5.39 -16.90
C ALA A 127 16.31 5.89 -18.12
N GLU A 128 17.39 5.20 -18.51
CA GLU A 128 18.19 5.54 -19.71
C GLU A 128 17.39 5.40 -21.00
N GLN A 129 16.59 4.33 -21.14
CA GLN A 129 15.70 4.16 -22.29
C GLN A 129 14.67 5.29 -22.40
N ILE A 130 14.09 5.73 -21.27
CA ILE A 130 13.13 6.83 -21.25
C ILE A 130 13.80 8.15 -21.63
N ILE A 131 14.98 8.44 -21.08
CA ILE A 131 15.72 9.66 -21.41
C ILE A 131 16.06 9.71 -22.90
N GLN A 132 16.51 8.58 -23.45
CA GLN A 132 16.84 8.49 -24.88
C GLN A 132 15.63 8.69 -25.78
N ASN A 133 14.49 8.11 -25.45
CA ASN A 133 13.30 8.08 -26.30
C ASN A 133 12.38 9.29 -26.10
N HIS A 134 12.34 9.86 -24.90
CA HIS A 134 11.36 10.86 -24.49
C HIS A 134 11.96 12.08 -23.80
N GLY A 135 13.29 12.10 -23.54
CA GLY A 135 13.97 13.15 -22.80
C GLY A 135 13.74 13.07 -21.29
N LYS A 136 14.31 14.04 -20.57
CA LYS A 136 14.11 14.15 -19.11
C LYS A 136 12.72 14.68 -18.79
N ARG A 137 12.29 14.46 -17.53
CA ARG A 137 10.95 14.78 -17.01
C ARG A 137 11.01 15.96 -16.06
N ASP A 138 10.00 16.81 -16.11
CA ASP A 138 9.81 17.89 -15.14
C ASP A 138 8.94 17.46 -13.94
N LEU A 139 8.11 16.43 -14.13
CA LEU A 139 7.36 15.77 -13.07
C LEU A 139 7.51 14.26 -13.16
N ILE A 140 8.01 13.65 -12.08
CA ILE A 140 7.94 12.21 -11.85
C ILE A 140 7.02 11.97 -10.66
N SER A 141 6.05 11.07 -10.81
CA SER A 141 5.13 10.68 -9.74
C SER A 141 5.19 9.18 -9.47
N SER A 142 4.87 8.79 -8.24
CA SER A 142 4.70 7.39 -7.85
C SER A 142 3.74 7.32 -6.67
N SER A 143 2.90 6.28 -6.59
CA SER A 143 1.97 6.15 -5.47
C SER A 143 1.86 4.70 -5.03
N ASN A 144 2.17 4.43 -3.75
CA ASN A 144 2.20 3.09 -3.16
C ASN A 144 3.02 2.10 -4.01
N CYS A 145 4.22 2.54 -4.41
CA CYS A 145 5.09 1.77 -5.30
C CYS A 145 6.57 1.88 -4.89
N VAL A 146 7.05 3.03 -4.38
CA VAL A 146 8.45 3.17 -3.96
C VAL A 146 8.76 2.22 -2.80
N CYS A 147 7.82 2.02 -1.88
CA CYS A 147 7.96 1.06 -0.78
C CYS A 147 8.06 -0.41 -1.24
N HIS A 148 7.74 -0.72 -2.49
CA HIS A 148 7.88 -2.05 -3.10
C HIS A 148 9.26 -2.30 -3.74
N MET A 149 10.04 -1.24 -3.97
CA MET A 149 11.34 -1.34 -4.66
C MET A 149 12.42 -1.81 -3.70
N GLN A 150 13.04 -2.94 -3.98
CA GLN A 150 14.05 -3.53 -3.09
C GLN A 150 15.38 -2.77 -3.09
N ASN A 151 15.80 -2.22 -4.24
CA ASN A 151 17.02 -1.42 -4.38
C ASN A 151 16.70 0.07 -4.46
N LEU A 152 16.54 0.71 -3.29
CA LEU A 152 16.18 2.14 -3.20
C LEU A 152 17.27 3.08 -3.72
N ASP A 153 18.55 2.72 -3.58
CA ASP A 153 19.65 3.54 -4.10
C ASP A 153 19.62 3.61 -5.61
N GLU A 154 19.43 2.48 -6.28
CA GLU A 154 19.26 2.46 -7.74
C GLU A 154 18.01 3.23 -8.16
N ALA A 155 16.90 3.02 -7.45
CA ALA A 155 15.63 3.68 -7.76
C ALA A 155 15.73 5.20 -7.68
N PHE A 156 16.28 5.74 -6.59
CA PHE A 156 16.45 7.19 -6.42
C PHE A 156 17.52 7.79 -7.34
N SER A 157 18.62 7.07 -7.59
CA SER A 157 19.62 7.47 -8.57
C SER A 157 19.04 7.57 -9.99
N ALA A 158 18.20 6.61 -10.38
CA ALA A 158 17.48 6.58 -11.65
C ALA A 158 16.49 7.77 -11.76
N ILE A 159 15.76 8.08 -10.69
CA ILE A 159 14.87 9.25 -10.61
C ILE A 159 15.65 10.55 -10.79
N ASN A 160 16.74 10.74 -10.04
CA ASN A 160 17.60 11.92 -10.17
C ASN A 160 18.12 12.12 -11.60
N LYS A 161 18.52 11.02 -12.25
CA LYS A 161 19.00 11.03 -13.64
C LYS A 161 17.92 11.46 -14.64
N CYS A 162 16.65 11.00 -14.41
CA CYS A 162 15.52 11.32 -15.26
C CYS A 162 14.97 12.73 -15.07
N LEU A 163 15.16 13.37 -13.91
CA LEU A 163 14.69 14.73 -13.68
C LEU A 163 15.50 15.77 -14.46
N ILE A 164 14.83 16.80 -14.98
CA ILE A 164 15.48 18.06 -15.36
C ILE A 164 15.98 18.77 -14.09
N ASP A 165 16.76 19.84 -14.23
CA ASP A 165 17.41 20.45 -13.05
C ASP A 165 16.44 21.08 -12.07
N ASP A 166 15.33 21.66 -12.52
CA ASP A 166 14.25 22.22 -11.72
C ASP A 166 13.03 21.29 -11.60
N GLY A 167 13.16 20.04 -12.06
CA GLY A 167 12.13 19.00 -11.98
C GLY A 167 11.83 18.54 -10.56
N ILE A 168 10.66 17.95 -10.40
CA ILE A 168 10.22 17.43 -9.10
C ILE A 168 9.87 15.94 -9.19
N PHE A 169 10.15 15.26 -8.09
CA PHE A 169 9.64 13.92 -7.82
C PHE A 169 8.63 13.97 -6.69
N VAL A 170 7.41 13.50 -6.92
CA VAL A 170 6.37 13.48 -5.89
C VAL A 170 5.84 12.07 -5.74
N PHE A 171 5.87 11.53 -4.54
CA PHE A 171 5.37 10.18 -4.30
C PHE A 171 4.59 10.05 -2.99
N GLU A 172 3.73 9.04 -2.94
CA GLU A 172 2.90 8.72 -1.78
C GLU A 172 3.14 7.29 -1.34
N ASP A 173 3.52 7.11 -0.09
CA ASP A 173 3.66 5.79 0.52
C ASP A 173 3.16 5.78 1.98
N PRO A 174 2.83 4.61 2.55
CA PRO A 174 2.42 4.50 3.94
C PRO A 174 3.44 5.08 4.91
N SER A 175 2.97 5.84 5.90
CA SER A 175 3.81 6.47 6.91
C SER A 175 4.12 5.51 8.05
N LEU A 176 5.41 5.29 8.32
CA LEU A 176 5.89 4.49 9.44
C LEU A 176 5.37 5.05 10.78
N LEU A 177 5.42 6.37 10.97
CA LEU A 177 4.89 7.01 12.18
C LEU A 177 3.42 6.66 12.39
N LYS A 178 2.60 6.77 11.33
CA LYS A 178 1.16 6.45 11.42
C LYS A 178 0.89 4.96 11.62
N MET A 179 1.72 4.10 11.07
CA MET A 179 1.66 2.66 11.32
C MET A 179 1.94 2.33 12.80
N LEU A 180 2.96 2.92 13.38
CA LEU A 180 3.33 2.72 14.80
C LEU A 180 2.27 3.29 15.75
N GLU A 181 1.75 4.51 15.49
CA GLU A 181 0.69 5.14 16.27
C GLU A 181 -0.61 4.32 16.27
N ARG A 182 -0.96 3.77 15.14
CA ARG A 182 -2.22 3.02 14.93
C ARG A 182 -2.12 1.53 15.20
N ILE A 183 -0.91 1.02 15.41
CA ILE A 183 -0.64 -0.42 15.53
C ILE A 183 -1.17 -1.17 14.28
N SER A 184 -1.04 -0.56 13.11
CA SER A 184 -1.50 -1.14 11.84
C SER A 184 -0.44 -2.06 11.24
N TYR A 185 -0.11 -3.13 11.97
CA TYR A 185 0.88 -4.13 11.60
C TYR A 185 0.51 -4.93 10.35
N ASP A 186 -0.73 -4.91 9.97
CA ASP A 186 -1.26 -5.50 8.73
C ASP A 186 -0.78 -4.79 7.45
N GLN A 187 -0.09 -3.65 7.59
CA GLN A 187 0.62 -3.00 6.50
C GLN A 187 2.02 -3.60 6.23
N ILE A 188 2.46 -4.55 7.06
CA ILE A 188 3.70 -5.31 6.87
C ILE A 188 3.34 -6.59 6.13
N TYR A 189 3.63 -6.66 4.83
CA TYR A 189 3.39 -7.82 3.96
C TYR A 189 4.36 -7.80 2.78
N ASP A 190 4.37 -8.86 2.00
CA ASP A 190 5.32 -9.14 0.93
C ASP A 190 5.59 -7.98 -0.05
N GLU A 191 4.56 -7.24 -0.43
CA GLU A 191 4.69 -6.11 -1.37
C GLU A 191 5.41 -4.91 -0.75
N HIS A 192 5.27 -4.69 0.57
CA HIS A 192 5.88 -3.58 1.30
C HIS A 192 7.30 -3.94 1.76
N ALA A 193 8.26 -3.97 0.82
CA ALA A 193 9.67 -4.23 1.13
C ALA A 193 10.21 -3.27 2.19
N HIS A 194 9.72 -2.03 2.20
CA HIS A 194 10.10 -0.98 3.15
C HIS A 194 8.88 -0.26 3.72
N VAL A 195 9.02 0.30 4.92
CA VAL A 195 8.05 1.21 5.52
C VAL A 195 8.77 2.51 5.88
N PHE A 196 8.35 3.61 5.26
CA PHE A 196 9.11 4.84 5.30
C PHE A 196 8.77 5.78 6.45
N SER A 197 9.81 6.29 7.10
CA SER A 197 9.80 7.56 7.83
C SER A 197 10.37 8.67 6.95
N VAL A 198 10.05 9.93 7.25
CA VAL A 198 10.67 11.09 6.59
C VAL A 198 12.17 11.13 6.90
N THR A 199 12.57 10.75 8.11
CA THR A 199 13.96 10.60 8.53
C THR A 199 14.75 9.65 7.64
N ALA A 200 14.26 8.43 7.43
CA ALA A 200 14.92 7.45 6.57
C ALA A 200 14.97 7.90 5.10
N LEU A 201 13.85 8.44 4.59
CA LEU A 201 13.79 8.97 3.23
C LEU A 201 14.78 10.12 3.01
N GLN A 202 14.92 11.04 3.96
CA GLN A 202 15.88 12.14 3.86
C GLN A 202 17.32 11.61 3.73
N ASN A 203 17.70 10.63 4.56
CA ASN A 203 19.02 10.00 4.49
C ASN A 203 19.27 9.33 3.13
N LEU A 204 18.31 8.53 2.68
CA LEU A 204 18.39 7.78 1.41
C LEU A 204 18.42 8.71 0.19
N MET A 205 17.56 9.72 0.16
CA MET A 205 17.44 10.63 -0.98
C MET A 205 18.64 11.57 -1.09
N ASN A 206 19.12 12.11 0.03
CA ASN A 206 20.30 13.00 0.03
C ASN A 206 21.53 12.32 -0.55
N ARG A 207 21.80 11.07 -0.18
CA ARG A 207 22.96 10.33 -0.73
C ARG A 207 22.84 10.01 -2.22
N ASN A 208 21.61 10.07 -2.77
CA ASN A 208 21.30 9.90 -4.19
C ASN A 208 21.09 11.23 -4.94
N GLY A 209 21.48 12.37 -4.35
CA GLY A 209 21.43 13.69 -4.96
C GLY A 209 20.02 14.28 -5.08
N LEU A 210 19.08 13.78 -4.30
CA LEU A 210 17.71 14.31 -4.15
C LEU A 210 17.53 14.93 -2.77
N GLU A 211 16.65 15.91 -2.65
CA GLU A 211 16.31 16.58 -1.39
C GLU A 211 14.79 16.67 -1.23
N ILE A 212 14.29 16.29 -0.04
CA ILE A 212 12.89 16.49 0.31
C ILE A 212 12.66 17.97 0.63
N PHE A 213 11.80 18.63 -0.12
CA PHE A 213 11.49 20.04 0.13
C PHE A 213 10.11 20.28 0.76
N ARG A 214 9.17 19.31 0.67
CA ARG A 214 7.83 19.39 1.29
C ARG A 214 7.33 18.00 1.67
N VAL A 215 6.55 17.91 2.76
CA VAL A 215 5.84 16.72 3.21
C VAL A 215 4.37 17.07 3.47
N GLU A 216 3.45 16.29 2.94
CA GLU A 216 2.02 16.35 3.25
C GLU A 216 1.58 15.03 3.89
N ASN A 217 0.88 15.14 5.03
CA ASN A 217 0.33 13.97 5.70
C ASN A 217 -1.07 13.66 5.16
N LEU A 218 -1.27 12.46 4.65
CA LEU A 218 -2.50 12.01 4.01
C LEU A 218 -3.27 11.04 4.90
N VAL A 219 -4.59 10.99 4.69
CA VAL A 219 -5.47 10.04 5.41
C VAL A 219 -5.66 8.72 4.68
N VAL A 220 -5.30 8.64 3.40
CA VAL A 220 -5.45 7.45 2.55
C VAL A 220 -4.57 6.30 3.06
N HIS A 221 -4.94 5.07 2.71
CA HIS A 221 -4.24 3.83 3.08
C HIS A 221 -3.95 3.66 4.59
N GLY A 222 -4.69 4.37 5.44
CA GLY A 222 -4.47 4.32 6.89
C GLY A 222 -3.47 5.34 7.42
N GLY A 223 -3.04 6.28 6.59
CA GLY A 223 -2.08 7.33 6.85
C GLY A 223 -0.83 7.15 6.02
N SER A 224 -0.67 8.02 5.02
CA SER A 224 0.47 8.07 4.12
C SER A 224 1.16 9.42 4.21
N ASN A 225 2.39 9.50 3.73
CA ASN A 225 3.05 10.77 3.46
C ASN A 225 3.11 10.96 1.95
N ARG A 226 2.80 12.18 1.48
CA ARG A 226 3.18 12.64 0.16
C ARG A 226 4.46 13.43 0.29
N ILE A 227 5.49 12.94 -0.37
CA ILE A 227 6.85 13.48 -0.34
C ILE A 227 7.09 14.23 -1.63
N TYR A 228 7.49 15.49 -1.52
CA TYR A 228 7.92 16.30 -2.64
C TYR A 228 9.43 16.44 -2.58
N ALA A 229 10.11 15.98 -3.62
CA ALA A 229 11.56 16.02 -3.70
C ALA A 229 12.02 16.69 -5.00
N CYS A 230 13.23 17.21 -4.98
CA CYS A 230 13.91 17.83 -6.10
C CYS A 230 15.38 17.40 -6.10
N LYS A 231 16.15 17.85 -7.11
CA LYS A 231 17.60 17.73 -7.05
C LYS A 231 18.16 18.55 -5.89
N LEU A 232 19.18 18.02 -5.25
CA LEU A 232 19.78 18.61 -4.05
C LEU A 232 20.09 20.10 -4.23
N GLY A 233 19.57 20.94 -3.32
CA GLY A 233 19.82 22.39 -3.28
C GLY A 233 19.07 23.22 -4.34
N THR A 234 18.16 22.64 -5.14
CA THR A 234 17.45 23.41 -6.18
C THR A 234 16.17 24.10 -5.68
N ARG A 235 15.63 23.68 -4.53
CA ARG A 235 14.45 24.30 -3.90
C ARG A 235 14.68 24.56 -2.43
N LYS A 236 13.95 25.54 -1.89
CA LYS A 236 13.95 25.81 -0.44
C LYS A 236 13.15 24.73 0.29
N VAL A 237 13.74 24.14 1.32
CA VAL A 237 13.06 23.20 2.23
C VAL A 237 12.00 23.95 3.05
N GLU A 238 10.78 23.45 3.03
CA GLU A 238 9.62 24.01 3.73
C GLU A 238 9.55 23.52 5.19
N ASN A 239 8.82 24.26 6.04
CA ASN A 239 8.65 23.91 7.45
C ASN A 239 8.02 22.53 7.66
N SER A 240 7.16 22.09 6.73
CA SER A 240 6.51 20.78 6.79
C SER A 240 7.51 19.61 6.90
N VAL A 241 8.70 19.74 6.34
CA VAL A 241 9.78 18.74 6.49
C VAL A 241 10.30 18.72 7.92
N LEU A 242 10.64 19.90 8.46
CA LEU A 242 11.16 20.03 9.83
C LEU A 242 10.15 19.59 10.88
N GLU A 243 8.87 19.92 10.67
CA GLU A 243 7.76 19.51 11.54
C GLU A 243 7.61 17.98 11.58
N ASN A 244 7.67 17.31 10.43
CA ASN A 244 7.60 15.85 10.39
C ASN A 244 8.83 15.18 11.02
N LEU A 245 10.05 15.70 10.77
CA LEU A 245 11.26 15.20 11.42
C LEU A 245 11.20 15.35 12.94
N SER A 246 10.69 16.49 13.44
CA SER A 246 10.49 16.72 14.88
C SER A 246 9.50 15.74 15.50
N LEU A 247 8.34 15.51 14.84
CA LEU A 247 7.34 14.54 15.30
C LEU A 247 7.90 13.11 15.33
N GLU A 248 8.68 12.73 14.34
CA GLU A 248 9.33 11.42 14.28
C GLU A 248 10.38 11.26 15.38
N GLN A 249 11.17 12.31 15.64
CA GLN A 249 12.14 12.32 16.72
C GLN A 249 11.46 12.23 18.09
N GLU A 250 10.41 13.02 18.33
CA GLU A 250 9.63 12.99 19.59
C GLU A 250 8.98 11.62 19.84
N TYR A 251 8.55 10.94 18.78
CA TYR A 251 7.99 9.59 18.90
C TYR A 251 9.06 8.53 19.18
N GLY A 252 10.31 8.83 18.85
CA GLY A 252 11.46 7.92 19.01
C GLY A 252 11.62 6.93 17.86
N ILE A 253 11.27 7.32 16.63
CA ILE A 253 11.41 6.46 15.42
C ILE A 253 12.85 5.99 15.19
N GLN A 254 13.84 6.76 15.65
CA GLN A 254 15.26 6.44 15.51
C GLN A 254 15.76 5.42 16.55
N GLU A 255 14.90 4.98 17.47
CA GLU A 255 15.26 4.15 18.61
C GLU A 255 14.72 2.71 18.46
N LEU A 256 15.59 1.70 18.55
CA LEU A 256 15.19 0.29 18.50
C LEU A 256 14.09 -0.06 19.52
N ALA A 257 14.15 0.55 20.71
CA ALA A 257 13.17 0.35 21.77
C ALA A 257 11.73 0.70 21.37
N THR A 258 11.53 1.59 20.39
CA THR A 258 10.22 1.93 19.84
C THR A 258 9.62 0.74 19.10
N TYR A 259 10.41 0.04 18.31
CA TYR A 259 10.00 -1.14 17.55
C TYR A 259 9.74 -2.35 18.45
N GLU A 260 10.54 -2.53 19.50
CA GLU A 260 10.30 -3.57 20.51
C GLU A 260 8.98 -3.34 21.26
N LYS A 261 8.64 -2.08 21.58
CA LYS A 261 7.34 -1.72 22.17
C LYS A 261 6.19 -1.97 21.18
N PHE A 262 6.40 -1.64 19.90
CA PHE A 262 5.42 -1.91 18.85
C PHE A 262 5.16 -3.41 18.72
N ALA A 263 6.19 -4.25 18.67
CA ALA A 263 6.06 -5.71 18.60
C ALA A 263 5.21 -6.28 19.76
N LYS A 264 5.41 -5.77 20.99
CA LYS A 264 4.60 -6.16 22.16
C LYS A 264 3.12 -5.76 22.01
N LYS A 265 2.85 -4.56 21.49
CA LYS A 265 1.47 -4.10 21.20
C LYS A 265 0.81 -4.95 20.11
N VAL A 266 1.56 -5.37 19.09
CA VAL A 266 1.09 -6.25 18.02
C VAL A 266 0.71 -7.63 18.60
N ALA A 267 1.55 -8.21 19.45
CA ALA A 267 1.23 -9.47 20.13
C ALA A 267 -0.05 -9.36 20.97
N THR A 268 -0.19 -8.29 21.75
CA THR A 268 -1.43 -8.02 22.53
C THR A 268 -2.65 -7.88 21.62
N SER A 269 -2.52 -7.22 20.47
CA SER A 269 -3.61 -7.08 19.49
C SER A 269 -4.02 -8.43 18.91
N LYS A 270 -3.05 -9.29 18.58
CA LYS A 270 -3.28 -10.66 18.13
C LYS A 270 -4.12 -11.45 19.15
N ASP A 271 -3.64 -11.51 20.41
CA ASP A 271 -4.30 -12.27 21.46
C ASP A 271 -5.75 -11.80 21.68
N ALA A 272 -5.96 -10.48 21.74
CA ALA A 272 -7.29 -9.89 21.90
C ALA A 272 -8.22 -10.19 20.71
N LEU A 273 -7.70 -10.21 19.48
CA LEU A 273 -8.51 -10.52 18.29
C LEU A 273 -8.93 -11.99 18.28
N VAL A 274 -7.99 -12.90 18.54
CA VAL A 274 -8.26 -14.33 18.56
C VAL A 274 -9.25 -14.68 19.69
N GLU A 275 -9.08 -14.10 20.89
CA GLU A 275 -10.00 -14.28 22.00
C GLU A 275 -11.42 -13.79 21.65
N LEU A 276 -11.54 -12.60 21.07
CA LEU A 276 -12.84 -12.03 20.69
C LEU A 276 -13.57 -12.92 19.68
N LEU A 277 -12.89 -13.35 18.60
CA LEU A 277 -13.47 -14.22 17.58
C LEU A 277 -13.84 -15.59 18.13
N THR A 278 -12.98 -16.18 18.97
CA THR A 278 -13.24 -17.47 19.63
C THR A 278 -14.49 -17.41 20.50
N ASN A 279 -14.68 -16.34 21.28
CA ASN A 279 -15.85 -16.17 22.13
C ASN A 279 -17.13 -16.02 21.29
N MET A 280 -17.07 -15.25 20.18
CA MET A 280 -18.22 -15.14 19.27
C MET A 280 -18.61 -16.47 18.64
N LYS A 281 -17.64 -17.28 18.22
CA LYS A 281 -17.93 -18.63 17.69
C LYS A 281 -18.54 -19.56 18.75
N LYS A 282 -18.10 -19.50 20.03
CA LYS A 282 -18.68 -20.23 21.14
C LYS A 282 -20.12 -19.78 21.41
N GLU A 283 -20.46 -18.53 21.18
CA GLU A 283 -21.83 -17.99 21.26
C GLU A 283 -22.72 -18.40 20.05
N GLY A 284 -22.17 -19.13 19.08
CA GLY A 284 -22.88 -19.56 17.87
C GLY A 284 -23.06 -18.47 16.84
N ARG A 285 -22.30 -17.39 16.93
CA ARG A 285 -22.34 -16.27 15.98
C ARG A 285 -21.76 -16.64 14.63
N LYS A 286 -22.41 -16.17 13.56
CA LYS A 286 -21.87 -16.23 12.21
C LYS A 286 -20.93 -15.06 11.99
N VAL A 287 -19.63 -15.36 11.85
CA VAL A 287 -18.55 -14.38 11.71
C VAL A 287 -17.96 -14.48 10.31
N VAL A 288 -17.94 -13.38 9.59
CA VAL A 288 -17.34 -13.27 8.25
C VAL A 288 -16.24 -12.20 8.21
N SER A 289 -15.47 -12.15 7.14
CA SER A 289 -14.59 -10.97 6.85
C SER A 289 -15.18 -10.14 5.73
N TYR A 290 -15.07 -8.83 5.84
CA TYR A 290 -15.43 -7.88 4.80
C TYR A 290 -14.14 -7.31 4.18
N GLY A 291 -13.82 -7.76 2.96
CA GLY A 291 -12.63 -7.44 2.19
C GLY A 291 -11.55 -8.52 2.24
N ALA A 292 -11.22 -9.07 1.06
CA ALA A 292 -10.11 -9.99 0.82
C ALA A 292 -8.86 -9.19 0.41
N THR A 293 -8.23 -8.54 1.36
CA THR A 293 -7.10 -7.63 1.16
C THR A 293 -5.77 -8.28 1.58
N SER A 294 -4.63 -7.76 1.08
CA SER A 294 -3.30 -8.15 1.58
C SER A 294 -3.20 -7.98 3.10
N LYS A 295 -3.81 -6.90 3.63
CA LYS A 295 -3.89 -6.62 5.07
C LYS A 295 -4.60 -7.73 5.83
N SER A 296 -5.79 -8.17 5.37
CA SER A 296 -6.52 -9.27 6.02
C SER A 296 -5.77 -10.59 5.92
N THR A 297 -5.11 -10.88 4.79
CA THR A 297 -4.26 -12.06 4.65
C THR A 297 -3.15 -12.07 5.70
N THR A 298 -2.46 -10.94 5.89
CA THR A 298 -1.41 -10.81 6.92
C THR A 298 -1.95 -11.07 8.32
N VAL A 299 -3.08 -10.43 8.68
CA VAL A 299 -3.69 -10.60 10.01
C VAL A 299 -4.08 -12.05 10.24
N PHE A 300 -4.76 -12.68 9.28
CA PHE A 300 -5.26 -14.05 9.45
C PHE A 300 -4.11 -15.05 9.60
N ASN A 301 -3.07 -14.95 8.77
CA ASN A 301 -1.92 -15.84 8.88
C ASN A 301 -1.10 -15.58 10.15
N TYR A 302 -0.88 -14.32 10.53
CA TYR A 302 -0.15 -13.99 11.77
C TYR A 302 -0.90 -14.42 13.04
N CYS A 303 -2.23 -14.26 13.04
CA CYS A 303 -3.07 -14.61 14.19
C CYS A 303 -3.50 -16.08 14.20
N GLY A 304 -3.31 -16.83 13.11
CA GLY A 304 -3.82 -18.20 12.99
C GLY A 304 -5.35 -18.26 12.88
N ILE A 305 -5.96 -17.28 12.20
CA ILE A 305 -7.41 -17.17 12.02
C ILE A 305 -7.79 -17.88 10.72
N GLY A 306 -8.42 -19.03 10.81
CA GLY A 306 -8.88 -19.85 9.70
C GLY A 306 -10.40 -19.90 9.55
N PRO A 307 -10.92 -20.87 8.74
CA PRO A 307 -12.35 -21.07 8.54
C PRO A 307 -13.12 -21.49 9.81
N ASP A 308 -12.42 -21.90 10.85
CA ASP A 308 -12.97 -22.20 12.18
C ASP A 308 -13.41 -20.93 12.94
N LEU A 309 -12.80 -19.77 12.65
CA LEU A 309 -13.09 -18.49 13.28
C LEU A 309 -13.80 -17.50 12.34
N ILE A 310 -13.53 -17.58 11.03
CA ILE A 310 -14.17 -16.75 9.99
C ILE A 310 -14.70 -17.68 8.91
N ASP A 311 -16.03 -17.73 8.77
CA ASP A 311 -16.70 -18.69 7.88
C ASP A 311 -16.32 -18.47 6.40
N TYR A 312 -16.23 -17.21 5.97
CA TYR A 312 -15.81 -16.80 4.63
C TYR A 312 -15.46 -15.31 4.58
N ILE A 313 -14.89 -14.89 3.46
CA ILE A 313 -14.59 -13.49 3.15
C ILE A 313 -15.53 -13.02 2.07
N VAL A 314 -16.17 -11.86 2.22
CA VAL A 314 -16.90 -11.20 1.14
C VAL A 314 -16.04 -10.14 0.48
N ASP A 315 -15.92 -10.17 -0.85
CA ASP A 315 -15.15 -9.19 -1.61
C ASP A 315 -15.82 -8.85 -2.94
N THR A 316 -15.74 -7.59 -3.35
CA THR A 316 -16.33 -7.11 -4.62
C THR A 316 -15.43 -7.40 -5.82
N THR A 317 -14.18 -7.79 -5.63
CA THR A 317 -13.22 -8.08 -6.70
C THR A 317 -13.52 -9.44 -7.33
N GLU A 318 -14.11 -9.45 -8.51
CA GLU A 318 -14.53 -10.67 -9.21
C GLU A 318 -13.41 -11.71 -9.34
N ALA A 319 -12.18 -11.27 -9.61
CA ALA A 319 -11.02 -12.14 -9.76
C ALA A 319 -10.63 -12.91 -8.48
N LYS A 320 -11.16 -12.51 -7.31
CA LYS A 320 -10.95 -13.19 -6.02
C LYS A 320 -12.11 -14.10 -5.63
N GLN A 321 -13.30 -13.88 -6.19
CA GLN A 321 -14.50 -14.65 -5.87
C GLN A 321 -14.39 -16.11 -6.36
N GLY A 322 -14.86 -17.03 -5.53
CA GLY A 322 -14.75 -18.47 -5.77
C GLY A 322 -13.38 -19.06 -5.45
N LYS A 323 -12.43 -18.24 -4.97
CA LYS A 323 -11.09 -18.65 -4.57
C LYS A 323 -10.94 -18.77 -3.06
N LEU A 324 -9.80 -19.24 -2.61
CA LEU A 324 -9.38 -19.35 -1.22
C LEU A 324 -8.34 -18.28 -0.88
N SER A 325 -8.44 -17.71 0.32
CA SER A 325 -7.44 -16.77 0.81
C SER A 325 -6.08 -17.43 1.00
N PRO A 326 -4.97 -16.75 0.70
CA PRO A 326 -3.63 -17.33 0.87
C PRO A 326 -3.37 -17.78 2.31
N GLY A 327 -2.77 -18.94 2.47
CA GLY A 327 -2.30 -19.52 3.71
C GLY A 327 -3.38 -20.09 4.62
N MET A 328 -4.41 -19.30 4.96
CA MET A 328 -5.49 -19.75 5.85
C MET A 328 -6.69 -20.36 5.11
N HIS A 329 -6.71 -20.29 3.79
CA HIS A 329 -7.67 -20.93 2.89
C HIS A 329 -9.15 -20.63 3.20
N ILE A 330 -9.43 -19.42 3.66
CA ILE A 330 -10.81 -18.97 3.91
C ILE A 330 -11.48 -18.71 2.56
N PRO A 331 -12.68 -19.28 2.29
CA PRO A 331 -13.37 -19.06 1.02
C PRO A 331 -13.71 -17.59 0.77
N VAL A 332 -13.55 -17.11 -0.48
CA VAL A 332 -13.95 -15.76 -0.90
C VAL A 332 -15.21 -15.85 -1.74
N ILE A 333 -16.25 -15.12 -1.35
CA ILE A 333 -17.54 -15.13 -2.04
C ILE A 333 -18.02 -13.70 -2.36
N PRO A 334 -18.88 -13.51 -3.37
CA PRO A 334 -19.42 -12.20 -3.66
C PRO A 334 -20.37 -11.69 -2.56
N PRO A 335 -20.42 -10.35 -2.32
CA PRO A 335 -21.24 -9.79 -1.24
C PRO A 335 -22.73 -10.12 -1.35
N HIS A 336 -23.27 -10.16 -2.56
CA HIS A 336 -24.71 -10.43 -2.78
C HIS A 336 -25.15 -11.84 -2.34
N SER A 337 -24.23 -12.78 -2.19
CA SER A 337 -24.51 -14.16 -1.76
C SER A 337 -23.94 -14.48 -0.38
N GLY A 338 -23.19 -13.57 0.23
CA GLY A 338 -22.49 -13.85 1.48
C GLY A 338 -22.61 -12.76 2.55
N PHE A 339 -23.26 -11.63 2.25
CA PHE A 339 -23.43 -10.55 3.21
C PHE A 339 -24.92 -10.21 3.36
N ASP A 340 -25.61 -11.05 4.10
CA ASP A 340 -27.07 -11.01 4.31
C ASP A 340 -27.42 -10.94 5.80
N ASP A 341 -28.71 -10.97 6.11
CA ASP A 341 -29.25 -10.88 7.49
C ASP A 341 -28.88 -12.09 8.39
N THR A 342 -28.24 -13.10 7.86
CA THR A 342 -27.73 -14.24 8.65
C THR A 342 -26.36 -14.00 9.25
N VAL A 343 -25.66 -12.94 8.81
CA VAL A 343 -24.34 -12.56 9.34
C VAL A 343 -24.52 -11.73 10.60
N ASP A 344 -23.94 -12.19 11.70
CA ASP A 344 -23.96 -11.43 12.97
C ASP A 344 -22.85 -10.39 13.03
N VAL A 345 -21.64 -10.77 12.58
CA VAL A 345 -20.43 -9.97 12.76
C VAL A 345 -19.53 -10.06 11.54
N ALA A 346 -18.95 -8.92 11.14
CA ALA A 346 -17.99 -8.86 10.05
C ALA A 346 -16.65 -8.26 10.53
N PHE A 347 -15.55 -9.01 10.37
CA PHE A 347 -14.22 -8.45 10.52
C PHE A 347 -13.92 -7.48 9.36
N LEU A 348 -13.53 -6.26 9.67
CA LEU A 348 -13.27 -5.22 8.69
C LEU A 348 -11.86 -5.37 8.09
N GLY A 349 -11.69 -6.26 7.11
CA GLY A 349 -10.43 -6.53 6.45
C GLY A 349 -9.89 -5.35 5.63
N ALA A 350 -10.80 -4.48 5.16
CA ALA A 350 -10.48 -3.25 4.44
C ALA A 350 -10.69 -1.99 5.32
N TRP A 351 -10.18 -1.99 6.55
CA TRP A 351 -10.43 -0.96 7.57
C TRP A 351 -10.05 0.47 7.15
N ASN A 352 -9.13 0.62 6.23
CA ASN A 352 -8.76 1.92 5.64
C ASN A 352 -9.91 2.58 4.87
N TYR A 353 -10.89 1.80 4.40
CA TYR A 353 -12.15 2.25 3.78
C TYR A 353 -13.35 2.20 4.75
N LYS A 354 -13.09 2.14 6.06
CA LYS A 354 -14.11 2.00 7.09
C LYS A 354 -15.32 2.93 6.89
N LYS A 355 -15.09 4.23 6.64
CA LYS A 355 -16.18 5.21 6.49
C LYS A 355 -17.07 4.86 5.29
N GLU A 356 -16.48 4.50 4.16
CA GLU A 356 -17.19 4.10 2.94
C GLU A 356 -17.99 2.82 3.17
N ILE A 357 -17.36 1.82 3.79
CA ILE A 357 -18.00 0.52 4.08
C ILE A 357 -19.17 0.67 5.05
N LEU A 358 -19.00 1.38 6.16
CA LEU A 358 -20.09 1.59 7.14
C LEU A 358 -21.27 2.35 6.54
N THR A 359 -21.02 3.29 5.63
CA THR A 359 -22.09 4.00 4.91
C THR A 359 -22.81 3.07 3.93
N LYS A 360 -22.05 2.26 3.17
CA LYS A 360 -22.61 1.30 2.22
C LYS A 360 -23.46 0.23 2.91
N GLU A 361 -22.99 -0.26 4.05
CA GLU A 361 -23.59 -1.37 4.80
C GLU A 361 -24.44 -0.90 5.99
N GLU A 362 -25.05 0.30 5.88
CA GLU A 362 -25.90 0.85 6.94
C GLU A 362 -27.10 -0.06 7.26
N GLY A 363 -27.63 -0.80 6.27
CA GLY A 363 -28.68 -1.78 6.44
C GLY A 363 -28.28 -2.91 7.39
N PHE A 364 -27.09 -3.48 7.20
CA PHE A 364 -26.52 -4.49 8.09
C PHE A 364 -26.45 -4.01 9.55
N LEU A 365 -25.97 -2.80 9.76
CA LEU A 365 -25.88 -2.20 11.10
C LEU A 365 -27.26 -1.97 11.74
N ARG A 366 -28.27 -1.51 10.96
CA ARG A 366 -29.63 -1.31 11.43
C ARG A 366 -30.31 -2.63 11.83
N ASN A 367 -30.01 -3.71 11.12
CA ASN A 367 -30.54 -5.04 11.41
C ASN A 367 -29.82 -5.75 12.57
N GLY A 368 -28.91 -5.06 13.27
CA GLY A 368 -28.22 -5.58 14.45
C GLY A 368 -26.84 -6.16 14.21
N GLY A 369 -26.42 -6.24 12.96
CA GLY A 369 -25.05 -6.64 12.59
C GLY A 369 -23.99 -5.69 13.15
N ARG A 370 -22.77 -6.18 13.33
CA ARG A 370 -21.66 -5.42 13.89
C ARG A 370 -20.39 -5.65 13.08
N PHE A 371 -19.51 -4.63 13.05
CA PHE A 371 -18.16 -4.81 12.54
C PHE A 371 -17.15 -4.96 13.68
N ILE A 372 -16.09 -5.72 13.42
CA ILE A 372 -14.88 -5.78 14.25
C ILE A 372 -13.75 -5.06 13.51
N THR A 373 -12.99 -4.26 14.22
CA THR A 373 -11.71 -3.73 13.74
C THR A 373 -10.61 -4.06 14.74
N HIS A 374 -9.40 -4.31 14.23
CA HIS A 374 -8.20 -4.45 15.07
C HIS A 374 -7.41 -3.14 15.20
N ILE A 375 -7.72 -2.14 14.37
CA ILE A 375 -7.01 -0.87 14.28
C ILE A 375 -7.81 0.27 14.95
N PRO A 376 -7.19 1.11 15.79
CA PRO A 376 -5.86 0.97 16.43
C PRO A 376 -5.87 -0.03 17.61
N ARG A 377 -7.01 -0.60 17.92
CA ARG A 377 -7.23 -1.64 18.94
C ARG A 377 -8.41 -2.51 18.54
N VAL A 378 -8.38 -3.74 19.00
CA VAL A 378 -9.47 -4.69 18.78
C VAL A 378 -10.74 -4.19 19.48
N ARG A 379 -11.83 -4.08 18.72
CA ARG A 379 -13.14 -3.65 19.22
C ARG A 379 -14.26 -3.95 18.23
N ILE A 380 -15.47 -4.05 18.76
CA ILE A 380 -16.71 -4.04 17.99
C ILE A 380 -17.11 -2.58 17.72
N ILE A 381 -17.63 -2.30 16.52
CA ILE A 381 -18.06 -0.97 16.07
C ILE A 381 -19.41 -1.04 15.38
#